data_bae2e0af63b78cff11fc619f760a5f41
#
_entry.id   bae2e0af63b78cff11fc619f760a5f41
#
_cell.length_a   1.000
_cell.length_b   1.000
_cell.length_c   1.000
_cell.angle_alpha   90.00
_cell.angle_beta   90.00
_cell.angle_gamma   90.00
#
_symmetry.space_group_name_H-M   'P 1'
#
loop_
_entity.id
_entity.type
_entity.pdbx_description
1 polymer ?
#
loop_
_entity_poly.entity_id
_entity_poly.type
_entity_poly.pdbx_seq_one_letter_code
_entity_poly.pdbx_strand_id
1 'polypeptide(L)'
;DTETYEHIDPELVGNERIIPVSNQAGLSNLREKLQQAGIKADDDTGKLSMLLKEIKDKESEGYSFDSANASFEIFARRMLGQMPNFFEVKRYRVTTERRKDTIGNTKTLSEAVVVLKIGDKETLSVSESMDEEMNDLGPVNALSKAISKDLGHYQDIVNGVRLIDFKVRITSGGTSAVTRVLIDSEDEKGLRWSTVGVSANILDASFQALLDSINWKLIKEGASPN
;
A
#
# COMPACT_ATOMS: atom_id res chain seq x y z
N ASP A 1 -11.73 -24.78 -16.32
CA ASP A 1 -10.92 -24.89 -17.53
C ASP A 1 -10.83 -23.50 -18.16
N THR A 2 -9.65 -22.91 -18.16
CA THR A 2 -9.41 -21.52 -18.60
C THR A 2 -9.67 -21.35 -20.11
N GLU A 3 -9.44 -22.38 -20.89
CA GLU A 3 -9.69 -22.39 -22.34
C GLU A 3 -11.18 -22.21 -22.72
N THR A 4 -12.09 -22.32 -21.76
CA THR A 4 -13.53 -22.21 -22.01
C THR A 4 -14.01 -20.74 -22.07
N TYR A 5 -13.24 -19.81 -21.49
CA TYR A 5 -13.67 -18.40 -21.35
C TYR A 5 -12.71 -17.37 -21.95
N GLU A 6 -11.48 -17.79 -22.29
CA GLU A 6 -10.46 -16.89 -22.85
C GLU A 6 -10.22 -17.25 -24.32
N HIS A 7 -10.48 -16.29 -25.22
CA HIS A 7 -10.23 -16.47 -26.66
C HIS A 7 -8.74 -16.32 -27.04
N ILE A 8 -7.95 -15.67 -26.19
CA ILE A 8 -6.50 -15.44 -26.35
C ILE A 8 -5.89 -15.40 -24.96
N ASP A 9 -4.72 -16.07 -24.78
CA ASP A 9 -3.96 -15.99 -23.56
C ASP A 9 -3.52 -14.52 -23.31
N PRO A 10 -3.87 -13.93 -22.15
CA PRO A 10 -3.53 -12.56 -21.83
C PRO A 10 -2.03 -12.25 -21.93
N GLU A 11 -1.17 -13.20 -21.60
CA GLU A 11 0.30 -13.04 -21.65
C GLU A 11 0.81 -12.79 -23.08
N LEU A 12 0.13 -13.35 -24.08
CA LEU A 12 0.49 -13.16 -25.51
C LEU A 12 0.25 -11.72 -26.00
N VAL A 13 -0.57 -10.96 -25.30
CA VAL A 13 -0.90 -9.56 -25.64
C VAL A 13 -0.37 -8.57 -24.60
N GLY A 14 0.53 -9.01 -23.71
CA GLY A 14 1.18 -8.17 -22.70
C GLY A 14 0.29 -7.80 -21.51
N ASN A 15 -0.77 -8.57 -21.28
CA ASN A 15 -1.66 -8.42 -20.13
C ASN A 15 -1.42 -9.53 -19.10
N GLU A 16 -1.76 -9.24 -17.85
CA GLU A 16 -1.78 -10.23 -16.78
C GLU A 16 -3.22 -10.62 -16.45
N ARG A 17 -3.42 -11.91 -16.10
CA ARG A 17 -4.71 -12.37 -15.61
C ARG A 17 -4.93 -11.87 -14.20
N ILE A 18 -5.96 -11.03 -14.00
CA ILE A 18 -6.39 -10.60 -12.67
C ILE A 18 -7.52 -11.51 -12.20
N ILE A 19 -7.27 -12.24 -11.11
CA ILE A 19 -8.28 -13.09 -10.48
C ILE A 19 -8.90 -12.29 -9.32
N PRO A 20 -10.17 -11.87 -9.43
CA PRO A 20 -10.82 -11.11 -8.37
C PRO A 20 -11.03 -11.97 -7.12
N VAL A 21 -10.72 -11.41 -5.95
CA VAL A 21 -11.08 -11.96 -4.63
C VAL A 21 -12.22 -11.15 -4.06
N SER A 22 -13.41 -11.36 -4.62
CA SER A 22 -14.62 -10.69 -4.18
C SER A 22 -15.35 -11.47 -3.07
N ASN A 23 -16.39 -10.86 -2.50
CA ASN A 23 -17.31 -11.53 -1.54
C ASN A 23 -17.90 -12.86 -2.05
N GLN A 24 -17.87 -13.10 -3.35
CA GLN A 24 -18.35 -14.35 -3.99
C GLN A 24 -17.21 -15.32 -4.33
N ALA A 25 -15.94 -14.94 -4.09
CA ALA A 25 -14.80 -15.79 -4.39
C ALA A 25 -14.76 -17.02 -3.49
N GLY A 26 -14.57 -18.18 -4.11
CA GLY A 26 -14.38 -19.43 -3.39
C GLY A 26 -12.92 -19.66 -2.97
N LEU A 27 -12.68 -20.70 -2.17
CA LEU A 27 -11.35 -21.11 -1.73
C LEU A 27 -10.40 -21.43 -2.90
N SER A 28 -10.95 -21.89 -4.04
CA SER A 28 -10.15 -22.17 -5.25
C SER A 28 -9.51 -20.90 -5.83
N ASN A 29 -10.29 -19.82 -5.96
CA ASN A 29 -9.78 -18.54 -6.45
C ASN A 29 -8.76 -17.94 -5.49
N LEU A 30 -9.00 -18.09 -4.17
CA LEU A 30 -8.05 -17.64 -3.17
C LEU A 30 -6.71 -18.39 -3.29
N ARG A 31 -6.73 -19.72 -3.43
CA ARG A 31 -5.51 -20.52 -3.63
C ARG A 31 -4.74 -20.10 -4.86
N GLU A 32 -5.43 -19.91 -5.97
CA GLU A 32 -4.80 -19.48 -7.22
C GLU A 32 -4.14 -18.10 -7.07
N LYS A 33 -4.83 -17.14 -6.44
CA LYS A 33 -4.28 -15.79 -6.18
C LYS A 33 -3.07 -15.83 -5.23
N LEU A 34 -3.10 -16.69 -4.19
CA LEU A 34 -1.96 -16.89 -3.30
C LEU A 34 -0.77 -17.50 -4.03
N GLN A 35 -1.01 -18.47 -4.91
CA GLN A 35 0.03 -19.09 -5.73
C GLN A 35 0.68 -18.08 -6.68
N GLN A 36 -0.10 -17.25 -7.36
CA GLN A 36 0.40 -16.16 -8.22
C GLN A 36 1.25 -15.16 -7.44
N ALA A 37 0.85 -14.86 -6.20
CA ALA A 37 1.61 -14.00 -5.28
C ALA A 37 2.86 -14.66 -4.68
N GLY A 38 3.13 -15.94 -4.98
CA GLY A 38 4.24 -16.70 -4.39
C GLY A 38 4.09 -16.92 -2.88
N ILE A 39 2.85 -16.93 -2.38
CA ILE A 39 2.53 -17.16 -0.97
C ILE A 39 2.24 -18.65 -0.79
N LYS A 40 3.02 -19.31 0.08
CA LYS A 40 2.78 -20.71 0.41
C LYS A 40 1.48 -20.82 1.23
N ALA A 41 0.47 -21.39 0.60
CA ALA A 41 -0.73 -21.81 1.31
C ALA A 41 -0.51 -23.29 1.67
N ASP A 42 -0.37 -23.61 2.95
CA ASP A 42 -0.49 -24.98 3.42
C ASP A 42 -1.86 -25.52 2.98
N ASP A 43 -1.97 -26.84 2.75
CA ASP A 43 -3.26 -27.49 2.44
C ASP A 43 -4.27 -27.42 3.61
N ASP A 44 -3.99 -26.61 4.62
CA ASP A 44 -4.84 -26.33 5.75
C ASP A 44 -6.06 -25.50 5.31
N THR A 45 -7.13 -26.22 4.98
CA THR A 45 -8.41 -25.63 4.59
C THR A 45 -8.95 -24.68 5.68
N GLY A 46 -8.61 -24.90 6.95
CA GLY A 46 -9.04 -24.06 8.07
C GLY A 46 -8.42 -22.67 8.00
N LYS A 47 -7.10 -22.56 7.80
CA LYS A 47 -6.40 -21.29 7.65
C LYS A 47 -6.87 -20.52 6.42
N LEU A 48 -7.09 -21.21 5.30
CA LEU A 48 -7.60 -20.59 4.08
C LEU A 48 -9.03 -20.07 4.23
N SER A 49 -9.86 -20.81 4.96
CA SER A 49 -11.24 -20.38 5.25
C SER A 49 -11.26 -19.15 6.18
N MET A 50 -10.35 -19.09 7.17
CA MET A 50 -10.16 -17.90 8.00
C MET A 50 -9.69 -16.71 7.16
N LEU A 51 -8.67 -16.89 6.32
CA LEU A 51 -8.17 -15.83 5.45
C LEU A 51 -9.27 -15.30 4.52
N LEU A 52 -10.06 -16.20 3.90
CA LEU A 52 -11.17 -15.79 3.04
C LEU A 52 -12.23 -15.00 3.80
N LYS A 53 -12.54 -15.39 5.04
CA LYS A 53 -13.46 -14.66 5.89
C LYS A 53 -12.93 -13.26 6.21
N GLU A 54 -11.67 -13.14 6.64
CA GLU A 54 -11.05 -11.86 6.97
C GLU A 54 -10.96 -10.93 5.75
N ILE A 55 -10.70 -11.47 4.55
CA ILE A 55 -10.76 -10.69 3.30
C ILE A 55 -12.15 -10.08 3.12
N LYS A 56 -13.21 -10.89 3.27
CA LYS A 56 -14.60 -10.44 3.14
C LYS A 56 -14.96 -9.39 4.19
N ASP A 57 -14.53 -9.60 5.43
CA ASP A 57 -14.75 -8.66 6.51
C ASP A 57 -14.06 -7.32 6.21
N LYS A 58 -12.81 -7.34 5.74
CA LYS A 58 -12.09 -6.15 5.28
C LYS A 58 -12.76 -5.44 4.09
N GLU A 59 -13.25 -6.20 3.11
CA GLU A 59 -13.99 -5.62 1.99
C GLU A 59 -15.28 -4.94 2.45
N SER A 60 -15.96 -5.49 3.44
CA SER A 60 -17.15 -4.88 4.06
C SER A 60 -16.81 -3.57 4.82
N GLU A 61 -15.60 -3.46 5.39
CA GLU A 61 -15.07 -2.25 6.01
C GLU A 61 -14.68 -1.17 4.98
N GLY A 62 -14.62 -1.52 3.69
CA GLY A 62 -14.31 -0.58 2.62
C GLY A 62 -13.03 -0.88 1.84
N TYR A 63 -12.25 -1.91 2.16
CA TYR A 63 -11.10 -2.33 1.36
C TYR A 63 -11.52 -2.78 -0.05
N SER A 64 -10.58 -2.73 -1.01
CA SER A 64 -10.78 -3.21 -2.38
C SER A 64 -9.51 -3.92 -2.83
N PHE A 65 -9.39 -5.19 -2.47
CA PHE A 65 -8.22 -5.99 -2.79
C PHE A 65 -8.09 -6.33 -4.28
N ASP A 66 -9.19 -6.28 -5.02
CA ASP A 66 -9.17 -6.47 -6.47
C ASP A 66 -8.48 -5.30 -7.20
N SER A 67 -8.51 -4.10 -6.59
CA SER A 67 -7.83 -2.91 -7.11
C SER A 67 -6.47 -2.66 -6.46
N ALA A 68 -6.02 -3.52 -5.53
CA ALA A 68 -4.84 -3.33 -4.70
C ALA A 68 -4.12 -4.66 -4.47
N ASN A 69 -3.53 -5.19 -5.52
CA ASN A 69 -2.84 -6.48 -5.51
C ASN A 69 -1.73 -6.57 -4.44
N ALA A 70 -0.96 -5.50 -4.26
CA ALA A 70 0.12 -5.48 -3.28
C ALA A 70 -0.43 -5.51 -1.84
N SER A 71 -1.49 -4.76 -1.51
CA SER A 71 -2.12 -4.85 -0.20
C SER A 71 -2.75 -6.21 0.07
N PHE A 72 -3.33 -6.86 -0.96
CA PHE A 72 -3.78 -8.24 -0.82
C PHE A 72 -2.63 -9.17 -0.41
N GLU A 73 -1.47 -9.10 -1.10
CA GLU A 73 -0.31 -9.92 -0.78
C GLU A 73 0.20 -9.67 0.65
N ILE A 74 0.34 -8.40 1.04
CA ILE A 74 0.77 -8.01 2.38
C ILE A 74 -0.21 -8.51 3.44
N PHE A 75 -1.52 -8.34 3.22
CA PHE A 75 -2.55 -8.82 4.13
C PHE A 75 -2.51 -10.34 4.28
N ALA A 76 -2.45 -11.07 3.17
CA ALA A 76 -2.39 -12.52 3.18
C ALA A 76 -1.13 -13.04 3.91
N ARG A 77 0.05 -12.43 3.68
CA ARG A 77 1.29 -12.77 4.38
C ARG A 77 1.18 -12.54 5.89
N ARG A 78 0.58 -11.41 6.31
CA ARG A 78 0.34 -11.13 7.75
C ARG A 78 -0.55 -12.20 8.38
N MET A 79 -1.66 -12.55 7.74
CA MET A 79 -2.61 -13.55 8.24
C MET A 79 -2.02 -14.96 8.31
N LEU A 80 -1.13 -15.30 7.38
CA LEU A 80 -0.47 -16.61 7.32
C LEU A 80 0.85 -16.66 8.11
N GLY A 81 1.24 -15.59 8.81
CA GLY A 81 2.48 -15.52 9.58
C GLY A 81 3.76 -15.54 8.70
N GLN A 82 3.64 -15.11 7.44
CA GLN A 82 4.73 -15.10 6.46
C GLN A 82 5.20 -13.66 6.13
N MET A 83 4.78 -12.68 6.93
CA MET A 83 5.20 -11.29 6.73
C MET A 83 6.60 -11.08 7.33
N PRO A 84 7.61 -10.72 6.51
CA PRO A 84 8.91 -10.37 7.05
C PRO A 84 8.86 -9.10 7.88
N ASN A 85 9.66 -9.02 8.94
CA ASN A 85 9.78 -7.81 9.74
C ASN A 85 10.97 -6.99 9.23
N PHE A 86 10.71 -5.99 8.40
CA PHE A 86 11.75 -5.12 7.88
C PHE A 86 12.00 -3.91 8.76
N PHE A 87 10.94 -3.22 9.14
CA PHE A 87 10.98 -2.03 9.97
C PHE A 87 9.62 -1.83 10.67
N GLU A 88 9.62 -1.00 11.69
CA GLU A 88 8.42 -0.59 12.42
C GLU A 88 8.33 0.94 12.43
N VAL A 89 7.15 1.49 12.15
CA VAL A 89 6.88 2.91 12.39
C VAL A 89 6.34 3.06 13.81
N LYS A 90 7.12 3.65 14.70
CA LYS A 90 6.75 3.88 16.09
C LYS A 90 5.72 5.00 16.24
N ARG A 91 5.88 6.05 15.47
CA ARG A 91 4.95 7.20 15.40
C ARG A 91 5.19 8.01 14.15
N TYR A 92 4.17 8.73 13.75
CA TYR A 92 4.29 9.79 12.77
C TYR A 92 3.48 11.02 13.20
N ARG A 93 3.84 12.17 12.65
CA ARG A 93 3.11 13.42 12.77
C ARG A 93 3.19 14.14 11.42
N VAL A 94 2.06 14.68 10.97
CA VAL A 94 2.00 15.52 9.78
C VAL A 94 1.38 16.85 10.18
N THR A 95 2.05 17.93 9.81
CA THR A 95 1.60 19.30 10.05
C THR A 95 1.46 20.01 8.71
N THR A 96 0.33 20.67 8.49
CA THR A 96 0.12 21.49 7.29
C THR A 96 -0.07 22.94 7.73
N GLU A 97 0.72 23.83 7.16
CA GLU A 97 0.67 25.25 7.43
C GLU A 97 0.40 26.02 6.14
N ARG A 98 -0.56 26.95 6.20
CA ARG A 98 -0.89 27.84 5.09
C ARG A 98 -0.39 29.25 5.43
N ARG A 99 0.54 29.75 4.63
CA ARG A 99 1.16 31.06 4.80
C ARG A 99 0.89 31.96 3.61
N LYS A 100 0.89 33.27 3.86
CA LYS A 100 0.99 34.28 2.79
C LYS A 100 2.46 34.71 2.68
N ASP A 101 2.98 34.74 1.46
CA ASP A 101 4.29 35.32 1.19
C ASP A 101 4.24 36.87 1.24
N THR A 102 5.40 37.50 1.10
CA THR A 102 5.54 38.97 1.16
C THR A 102 4.81 39.71 0.04
N ILE A 103 4.43 39.02 -1.02
CA ILE A 103 3.69 39.56 -2.18
C ILE A 103 2.21 39.17 -2.15
N GLY A 104 1.75 38.48 -1.08
CA GLY A 104 0.35 38.13 -0.87
C GLY A 104 -0.10 36.81 -1.46
N ASN A 105 0.77 36.05 -2.11
CA ASN A 105 0.46 34.70 -2.58
C ASN A 105 0.31 33.74 -1.42
N THR A 106 -0.63 32.82 -1.52
CA THR A 106 -0.79 31.78 -0.52
C THR A 106 0.07 30.57 -0.89
N LYS A 107 0.90 30.10 0.05
CA LYS A 107 1.68 28.87 -0.03
C LYS A 107 1.26 27.92 1.07
N THR A 108 1.17 26.65 0.75
CA THR A 108 0.92 25.59 1.72
C THR A 108 2.21 24.77 1.87
N LEU A 109 2.65 24.60 3.11
CA LEU A 109 3.78 23.76 3.49
C LEU A 109 3.25 22.61 4.32
N SER A 110 3.60 21.40 3.95
CA SER A 110 3.35 20.19 4.74
C SER A 110 4.66 19.61 5.24
N GLU A 111 4.76 19.38 6.53
CA GLU A 111 5.88 18.73 7.20
C GLU A 111 5.44 17.38 7.76
N ALA A 112 6.22 16.34 7.53
CA ALA A 112 6.03 15.04 8.16
C ALA A 112 7.26 14.66 8.98
N VAL A 113 7.00 14.19 10.20
CA VAL A 113 8.00 13.64 11.12
C VAL A 113 7.65 12.19 11.40
N VAL A 114 8.56 11.26 11.14
CA VAL A 114 8.36 9.82 11.31
C VAL A 114 9.48 9.26 12.19
N VAL A 115 9.13 8.44 13.17
CA VAL A 115 10.09 7.65 13.95
C VAL A 115 10.02 6.21 13.46
N LEU A 116 11.11 5.74 12.87
CA LEU A 116 11.29 4.39 12.34
C LEU A 116 12.18 3.58 13.27
N LYS A 117 11.88 2.30 13.44
CA LYS A 117 12.75 1.33 14.11
C LYS A 117 13.13 0.24 13.11
N ILE A 118 14.43 0.02 12.93
CA ILE A 118 15.04 -1.02 12.09
C ILE A 118 15.99 -1.82 12.98
N GLY A 119 15.66 -3.09 13.22
CA GLY A 119 16.36 -3.85 14.28
C GLY A 119 16.24 -3.15 15.63
N ASP A 120 17.37 -2.85 16.27
CA ASP A 120 17.40 -2.12 17.55
C ASP A 120 17.59 -0.60 17.41
N LYS A 121 17.77 -0.10 16.18
CA LYS A 121 18.03 1.31 15.93
C LYS A 121 16.74 2.07 15.64
N GLU A 122 16.51 3.16 16.39
CA GLU A 122 15.46 4.14 16.08
C GLU A 122 16.06 5.35 15.34
N THR A 123 15.37 5.80 14.31
CA THR A 123 15.75 6.97 13.50
C THR A 123 14.55 7.90 13.39
N LEU A 124 14.79 9.19 13.57
CA LEU A 124 13.81 10.24 13.33
C LEU A 124 14.06 10.83 11.95
N SER A 125 13.07 10.73 11.10
CA SER A 125 13.07 11.25 9.73
C SER A 125 12.11 12.42 9.60
N VAL A 126 12.53 13.47 8.92
CA VAL A 126 11.73 14.68 8.66
C VAL A 126 11.74 14.96 7.17
N SER A 127 10.59 15.28 6.61
CA SER A 127 10.45 15.70 5.23
C SER A 127 9.39 16.80 5.08
N GLU A 128 9.58 17.63 4.08
CA GLU A 128 8.67 18.71 3.71
C GLU A 128 8.17 18.56 2.28
N SER A 129 7.01 19.14 2.01
CA SER A 129 6.37 19.22 0.71
C SER A 129 5.71 20.58 0.57
N MET A 130 5.91 21.27 -0.55
CA MET A 130 5.35 22.58 -0.85
C MET A 130 4.43 22.51 -2.07
N ASP A 131 3.30 23.23 -2.04
CA ASP A 131 2.26 23.27 -3.11
C ASP A 131 2.74 23.92 -4.44
N GLU A 132 4.04 24.13 -4.65
CA GLU A 132 4.57 24.79 -5.85
C GLU A 132 4.64 23.83 -7.07
N GLU A 133 4.55 22.53 -6.86
CA GLU A 133 4.57 21.53 -7.93
C GLU A 133 3.17 20.98 -8.21
N MET A 134 2.72 21.03 -9.46
CA MET A 134 1.37 20.62 -9.90
C MET A 134 0.99 19.16 -9.54
N ASN A 135 1.94 18.36 -9.06
CA ASN A 135 1.75 16.96 -8.66
C ASN A 135 2.10 16.70 -7.19
N ASP A 136 2.24 17.74 -6.37
CA ASP A 136 2.56 17.56 -4.96
C ASP A 136 1.30 17.27 -4.15
N LEU A 137 1.20 16.05 -3.62
CA LEU A 137 0.10 15.57 -2.78
C LEU A 137 0.16 16.15 -1.35
N GLY A 138 0.92 17.24 -1.14
CA GLY A 138 1.00 17.93 0.14
C GLY A 138 1.36 17.00 1.31
N PRO A 139 0.48 16.84 2.31
CA PRO A 139 0.79 16.08 3.51
C PRO A 139 1.10 14.60 3.27
N VAL A 140 0.49 13.99 2.24
CA VAL A 140 0.74 12.57 1.90
C VAL A 140 2.11 12.40 1.26
N ASN A 141 2.54 13.35 0.41
CA ASN A 141 3.87 13.33 -0.18
C ASN A 141 4.96 13.57 0.87
N ALA A 142 4.77 14.53 1.78
CA ALA A 142 5.66 14.74 2.91
C ALA A 142 5.82 13.46 3.76
N LEU A 143 4.70 12.78 4.04
CA LEU A 143 4.69 11.53 4.78
C LEU A 143 5.42 10.40 4.03
N SER A 144 5.16 10.23 2.74
CA SER A 144 5.84 9.25 1.88
C SER A 144 7.35 9.46 1.85
N LYS A 145 7.78 10.71 1.61
CA LYS A 145 9.20 11.09 1.63
C LYS A 145 9.84 10.82 3.00
N ALA A 146 9.15 11.15 4.11
CA ALA A 146 9.67 10.93 5.45
C ALA A 146 9.83 9.44 5.79
N ILE A 147 8.90 8.57 5.38
CA ILE A 147 9.02 7.13 5.58
C ILE A 147 10.17 6.56 4.76
N SER A 148 10.33 6.99 3.51
CA SER A 148 11.32 6.43 2.58
C SER A 148 12.74 6.99 2.77
N LYS A 149 12.93 8.09 3.50
CA LYS A 149 14.18 8.83 3.58
C LYS A 149 15.30 8.12 4.34
N ASP A 150 14.95 7.40 5.40
CA ASP A 150 15.92 6.84 6.36
C ASP A 150 15.63 5.37 6.67
N LEU A 151 15.46 4.55 5.63
CA LEU A 151 15.22 3.10 5.76
C LEU A 151 16.50 2.28 5.89
N GLY A 152 17.63 2.92 6.27
CA GLY A 152 18.89 2.23 6.53
C GLY A 152 19.37 1.42 5.32
N HIS A 153 19.68 0.15 5.51
CA HIS A 153 20.16 -0.72 4.43
C HIS A 153 19.08 -1.08 3.39
N TYR A 154 17.81 -0.75 3.64
CA TYR A 154 16.75 -0.88 2.64
C TYR A 154 16.64 0.32 1.71
N GLN A 155 17.43 1.39 1.97
CA GLN A 155 17.33 2.66 1.25
C GLN A 155 17.48 2.50 -0.27
N ASP A 156 18.44 1.71 -0.72
CA ASP A 156 18.71 1.50 -2.15
C ASP A 156 17.57 0.77 -2.87
N ILE A 157 16.80 -0.04 -2.13
CA ILE A 157 15.65 -0.76 -2.70
C ILE A 157 14.44 0.16 -2.89
N VAL A 158 14.26 1.12 -1.98
CA VAL A 158 13.10 2.01 -2.00
C VAL A 158 13.37 3.33 -2.73
N ASN A 159 14.65 3.65 -2.96
CA ASN A 159 15.01 4.77 -3.83
C ASN A 159 14.43 4.56 -5.23
N GLY A 160 13.86 5.62 -5.79
CA GLY A 160 13.23 5.55 -7.10
C GLY A 160 11.78 5.02 -7.12
N VAL A 161 11.24 4.58 -5.98
CA VAL A 161 9.81 4.33 -5.88
C VAL A 161 9.06 5.66 -5.93
N ARG A 162 8.17 5.78 -6.90
CA ARG A 162 7.37 6.98 -7.12
C ARG A 162 5.89 6.64 -6.95
N LEU A 163 5.17 7.54 -6.32
CA LEU A 163 3.72 7.51 -6.30
C LEU A 163 3.23 8.11 -7.61
N ILE A 164 2.54 7.30 -8.44
CA ILE A 164 2.08 7.72 -9.78
C ILE A 164 0.60 8.06 -9.83
N ASP A 165 -0.19 7.53 -8.90
CA ASP A 165 -1.61 7.88 -8.78
C ASP A 165 -2.07 7.78 -7.32
N PHE A 166 -3.04 8.64 -6.96
CA PHE A 166 -3.60 8.73 -5.62
C PHE A 166 -5.10 9.00 -5.71
N LYS A 167 -5.90 8.01 -5.33
CA LYS A 167 -7.36 8.08 -5.41
C LYS A 167 -7.97 7.99 -4.02
N VAL A 168 -8.83 8.93 -3.70
CA VAL A 168 -9.58 8.96 -2.44
C VAL A 168 -11.06 8.79 -2.71
N ARG A 169 -11.71 7.89 -1.97
CA ARG A 169 -13.15 7.68 -2.02
C ARG A 169 -13.73 7.55 -0.62
N ILE A 170 -14.86 8.19 -0.39
CA ILE A 170 -15.69 7.96 0.79
C ILE A 170 -16.55 6.73 0.50
N THR A 171 -16.43 5.68 1.32
CA THR A 171 -17.09 4.38 1.09
C THR A 171 -18.40 4.22 1.85
N SER A 172 -18.59 5.00 2.91
CA SER A 172 -19.84 5.06 3.68
C SER A 172 -20.20 6.51 3.98
N GLY A 173 -21.49 6.84 3.96
CA GLY A 173 -21.99 8.19 4.23
C GLY A 173 -22.29 8.44 5.70
N GLY A 174 -22.48 9.73 6.07
CA GLY A 174 -22.87 10.14 7.42
C GLY A 174 -21.70 10.38 8.36
N THR A 175 -21.97 10.38 9.66
CA THR A 175 -20.98 10.66 10.72
C THR A 175 -19.91 9.59 10.88
N SER A 176 -20.12 8.42 10.28
CA SER A 176 -19.19 7.29 10.26
C SER A 176 -18.52 7.14 8.89
N ALA A 177 -18.32 8.25 8.18
CA ALA A 177 -17.68 8.23 6.86
C ALA A 177 -16.30 7.56 6.94
N VAL A 178 -16.11 6.54 6.11
CA VAL A 178 -14.84 5.83 5.98
C VAL A 178 -14.19 6.23 4.66
N THR A 179 -12.93 6.61 4.73
CA THR A 179 -12.13 7.01 3.58
C THR A 179 -11.30 5.83 3.11
N ARG A 180 -11.45 5.47 1.84
CA ARG A 180 -10.56 4.54 1.13
C ARG A 180 -9.55 5.36 0.34
N VAL A 181 -8.28 5.03 0.52
CA VAL A 181 -7.16 5.56 -0.27
C VAL A 181 -6.58 4.43 -1.09
N LEU A 182 -6.48 4.64 -2.41
CA LEU A 182 -5.75 3.78 -3.34
C LEU A 182 -4.50 4.52 -3.80
N ILE A 183 -3.35 3.85 -3.74
CA ILE A 183 -2.07 4.37 -4.18
C ILE A 183 -1.52 3.43 -5.26
N ASP A 184 -1.22 4.01 -6.43
CA ASP A 184 -0.46 3.33 -7.47
C ASP A 184 1.00 3.81 -7.40
N SER A 185 1.92 2.86 -7.29
CA SER A 185 3.36 3.11 -7.20
C SER A 185 4.07 2.49 -8.38
N GLU A 186 5.22 3.09 -8.76
CA GLU A 186 6.10 2.61 -9.81
C GLU A 186 7.55 2.73 -9.37
N ASP A 187 8.39 1.75 -9.72
CA ASP A 187 9.83 1.83 -9.52
C ASP A 187 10.57 2.29 -10.79
N GLU A 188 11.89 2.45 -10.70
CA GLU A 188 12.75 2.86 -11.82
C GLU A 188 12.79 1.83 -12.96
N LYS A 189 12.43 0.56 -12.69
CA LYS A 189 12.36 -0.52 -13.69
C LYS A 189 11.01 -0.56 -14.42
N GLY A 190 10.06 0.33 -14.05
CA GLY A 190 8.71 0.38 -14.58
C GLY A 190 7.75 -0.65 -13.98
N LEU A 191 8.15 -1.34 -12.90
CA LEU A 191 7.26 -2.23 -12.17
C LEU A 191 6.21 -1.40 -11.43
N ARG A 192 4.93 -1.74 -11.62
CA ARG A 192 3.78 -1.06 -11.01
C ARG A 192 3.05 -1.95 -10.03
N TRP A 193 2.57 -1.35 -8.94
CA TRP A 193 1.74 -2.02 -7.97
C TRP A 193 0.78 -1.06 -7.30
N SER A 194 -0.32 -1.61 -6.80
CA SER A 194 -1.39 -0.83 -6.17
C SER A 194 -1.61 -1.27 -4.73
N THR A 195 -1.81 -0.30 -3.85
CA THR A 195 -2.09 -0.51 -2.44
C THR A 195 -3.32 0.24 -1.97
N VAL A 196 -3.93 -0.22 -0.88
CA VAL A 196 -5.14 0.35 -0.31
C VAL A 196 -5.02 0.51 1.20
N GLY A 197 -5.50 1.64 1.69
CA GLY A 197 -5.72 1.86 3.11
C GLY A 197 -7.14 2.37 3.37
N VAL A 198 -7.67 2.04 4.52
CA VAL A 198 -9.04 2.40 4.91
C VAL A 198 -9.06 2.90 6.35
N SER A 199 -9.54 4.11 6.56
CA SER A 199 -9.68 4.74 7.88
C SER A 199 -10.70 5.87 7.82
N ALA A 200 -11.26 6.26 8.96
CA ALA A 200 -11.99 7.52 9.06
C ALA A 200 -11.08 8.75 8.87
N ASN A 201 -9.77 8.59 9.10
CA ASN A 201 -8.75 9.61 8.88
C ASN A 201 -8.00 9.34 7.57
N ILE A 202 -8.05 10.29 6.64
CA ILE A 202 -7.39 10.18 5.34
C ILE A 202 -5.86 10.00 5.46
N LEU A 203 -5.21 10.59 6.46
CA LEU A 203 -3.77 10.41 6.67
C LEU A 203 -3.45 9.00 7.15
N ASP A 204 -4.28 8.42 8.03
CA ASP A 204 -4.11 7.02 8.45
C ASP A 204 -4.36 6.04 7.31
N ALA A 205 -5.39 6.29 6.48
CA ALA A 205 -5.63 5.48 5.30
C ALA A 205 -4.45 5.56 4.31
N SER A 206 -3.94 6.78 4.07
CA SER A 206 -2.75 6.98 3.22
C SER A 206 -1.51 6.30 3.81
N PHE A 207 -1.30 6.42 5.12
CA PHE A 207 -0.19 5.78 5.82
C PHE A 207 -0.20 4.26 5.68
N GLN A 208 -1.37 3.61 5.85
CA GLN A 208 -1.52 2.17 5.65
C GLN A 208 -1.12 1.76 4.23
N ALA A 209 -1.63 2.47 3.21
CA ALA A 209 -1.32 2.18 1.81
C ALA A 209 0.17 2.40 1.49
N LEU A 210 0.79 3.46 2.01
CA LEU A 210 2.23 3.73 1.85
C LEU A 210 3.09 2.65 2.50
N LEU A 211 2.75 2.21 3.71
CA LEU A 211 3.48 1.13 4.38
C LEU A 211 3.39 -0.19 3.60
N ASP A 212 2.21 -0.53 3.12
CA ASP A 212 2.04 -1.73 2.30
C ASP A 212 2.86 -1.62 1.00
N SER A 213 2.91 -0.44 0.38
CA SER A 213 3.68 -0.21 -0.84
C SER A 213 5.18 -0.46 -0.63
N ILE A 214 5.76 0.10 0.44
CA ILE A 214 7.18 -0.09 0.76
C ILE A 214 7.47 -1.55 1.13
N ASN A 215 6.68 -2.16 2.00
CA ASN A 215 6.86 -3.55 2.41
C ASN A 215 6.77 -4.51 1.22
N TRP A 216 5.81 -4.28 0.32
CA TRP A 216 5.66 -5.09 -0.88
C TRP A 216 6.90 -4.99 -1.79
N LYS A 217 7.43 -3.78 -1.99
CA LYS A 217 8.65 -3.56 -2.77
C LYS A 217 9.83 -4.31 -2.15
N LEU A 218 10.01 -4.24 -0.83
CA LEU A 218 11.07 -4.98 -0.13
C LEU A 218 10.95 -6.50 -0.30
N ILE A 219 9.73 -7.05 -0.24
CA ILE A 219 9.48 -8.47 -0.49
C ILE A 219 9.84 -8.85 -1.93
N LYS A 220 9.44 -8.06 -2.92
CA LYS A 220 9.67 -8.36 -4.34
C LYS A 220 11.16 -8.32 -4.71
N GLU A 221 11.94 -7.46 -4.09
CA GLU A 221 13.39 -7.42 -4.27
C GLU A 221 14.15 -8.42 -3.39
N GLY A 222 13.45 -9.26 -2.62
CA GLY A 222 14.06 -10.29 -1.79
C GLY A 222 14.88 -9.73 -0.63
N ALA A 223 14.49 -8.59 -0.08
CA ALA A 223 15.17 -7.99 1.06
C ALA A 223 15.19 -8.95 2.26
N SER A 224 16.33 -9.05 2.93
CA SER A 224 16.44 -9.84 4.16
C SER A 224 15.78 -9.08 5.32
N PRO A 225 14.92 -9.74 6.12
CA PRO A 225 14.37 -9.13 7.32
C PRO A 225 15.46 -8.91 8.38
N ASN A 226 15.17 -8.02 9.33
CA ASN A 226 16.02 -7.80 10.52
C ASN A 226 15.80 -8.86 11.60
#